data_982b10f81770ca03d5aab397ec49fe31
#
_entry.id   982b10f81770ca03d5aab397ec49fe31
#
_cell.length_a   1.000
_cell.length_b   1.000
_cell.length_c   1.000
_cell.angle_alpha   90.00
_cell.angle_beta   90.00
_cell.angle_gamma   90.00
#
_symmetry.space_group_name_H-M   'P 1'
#
loop_
_entity.id
_entity.type
_entity.pdbx_description
1 polymer ?
#
loop_
_entity_poly.entity_id
_entity_poly.type
_entity_poly.pdbx_seq_one_letter_code
_entity_poly.pdbx_strand_id
1 'polypeptide(L)'
;MIKSVCVYCASSPNVEQFYIELAKKIGKLLAKNGIHCIYGAGSTGLMGGLANGVLSQNGEITGIIPRFMCEREWNHTGLPELIMVETMHERKELMLKKADAAIALPGGIGTFEELVEAITWRKLGLFNNPIYIVNSNDYYRPLIDMLNKAVVEKFMEEEDLNLWKVVDDEDELFDEIRKHTSTCRIIS
;
A
#
# COMPACT_ATOMS: atom_id res chain seq x y z
N MET A 1 -0.01 17.56 0.67
CA MET A 1 -0.58 16.89 1.89
C MET A 1 -1.16 15.56 1.47
N ILE A 2 -0.74 14.46 2.08
CA ILE A 2 -1.29 13.12 1.80
C ILE A 2 -2.69 13.03 2.39
N LYS A 3 -3.70 12.87 1.53
CA LYS A 3 -5.11 12.70 1.89
C LYS A 3 -5.65 11.32 1.54
N SER A 4 -4.96 10.61 0.65
CA SER A 4 -5.33 9.27 0.21
C SER A 4 -4.09 8.39 0.05
N VAL A 5 -4.22 7.10 0.36
CA VAL A 5 -3.13 6.13 0.21
C VAL A 5 -3.63 4.86 -0.47
N CYS A 6 -2.83 4.36 -1.40
CA CYS A 6 -3.00 3.01 -1.95
C CYS A 6 -2.24 2.02 -1.07
N VAL A 7 -2.92 0.96 -0.59
CA VAL A 7 -2.29 -0.04 0.27
C VAL A 7 -2.30 -1.41 -0.41
N TYR A 8 -1.10 -1.95 -0.62
CA TYR A 8 -0.85 -3.30 -1.12
C TYR A 8 -0.52 -4.22 0.05
N CYS A 9 -1.19 -5.36 0.17
CA CYS A 9 -0.97 -6.32 1.25
C CYS A 9 -1.55 -7.71 0.93
N ALA A 10 -1.21 -8.70 1.77
CA ALA A 10 -1.67 -10.08 1.60
C ALA A 10 -3.18 -10.25 1.83
N SER A 11 -3.80 -11.11 1.00
CA SER A 11 -5.16 -11.62 1.22
C SER A 11 -5.18 -12.99 1.92
N SER A 12 -4.05 -13.67 2.06
CA SER A 12 -3.98 -14.99 2.69
C SER A 12 -4.43 -14.94 4.15
N PRO A 13 -5.38 -15.81 4.58
CA PRO A 13 -5.78 -15.88 5.98
C PRO A 13 -4.79 -16.67 6.85
N ASN A 14 -3.83 -17.39 6.25
CA ASN A 14 -2.91 -18.28 6.94
C ASN A 14 -1.61 -17.62 7.41
N VAL A 15 -1.54 -16.30 7.34
CA VAL A 15 -0.40 -15.52 7.85
C VAL A 15 -0.45 -15.42 9.37
N GLU A 16 0.69 -15.16 9.99
CA GLU A 16 0.74 -14.91 11.44
C GLU A 16 -0.19 -13.77 11.84
N GLN A 17 -0.88 -13.94 12.97
CA GLN A 17 -1.83 -12.96 13.51
C GLN A 17 -1.20 -11.58 13.71
N PHE A 18 0.09 -11.54 14.02
CA PHE A 18 0.87 -10.30 14.13
C PHE A 18 0.70 -9.38 12.91
N TYR A 19 0.81 -9.91 11.69
CA TYR A 19 0.70 -9.12 10.47
C TYR A 19 -0.74 -8.62 10.23
N ILE A 20 -1.74 -9.41 10.61
CA ILE A 20 -3.15 -8.99 10.52
C ILE A 20 -3.43 -7.84 11.49
N GLU A 21 -2.92 -7.92 12.72
CA GLU A 21 -3.06 -6.84 13.71
C GLU A 21 -2.28 -5.57 13.32
N LEU A 22 -1.09 -5.71 12.70
CA LEU A 22 -0.35 -4.59 12.12
C LEU A 22 -1.20 -3.85 11.07
N ALA A 23 -1.76 -4.59 10.12
CA ALA A 23 -2.62 -4.01 9.08
C ALA A 23 -3.84 -3.31 9.69
N LYS A 24 -4.46 -3.92 10.71
CA LYS A 24 -5.59 -3.35 11.43
C LYS A 24 -5.22 -2.06 12.19
N LYS A 25 -4.04 -2.01 12.82
CA LYS A 25 -3.53 -0.78 13.46
C LYS A 25 -3.32 0.32 12.44
N ILE A 26 -2.68 0.02 11.30
CA ILE A 26 -2.47 0.96 10.21
C ILE A 26 -3.82 1.49 9.70
N GLY A 27 -4.81 0.62 9.48
CA GLY A 27 -6.16 1.03 9.09
C GLY A 27 -6.80 2.01 10.07
N LYS A 28 -6.69 1.74 11.39
CA LYS A 28 -7.17 2.64 12.44
C LYS A 28 -6.46 4.00 12.42
N LEU A 29 -5.15 4.00 12.18
CA LEU A 29 -4.35 5.22 12.13
C LEU A 29 -4.66 6.04 10.89
N LEU A 30 -4.89 5.43 9.73
CA LEU A 30 -5.35 6.11 8.53
C LEU A 30 -6.67 6.85 8.80
N ALA A 31 -7.65 6.15 9.34
CA ALA A 31 -8.96 6.74 9.67
C ALA A 31 -8.84 7.89 10.69
N LYS A 32 -8.08 7.71 11.77
CA LYS A 32 -7.85 8.76 12.79
C LYS A 32 -7.17 10.01 12.24
N ASN A 33 -6.36 9.88 11.19
CA ASN A 33 -5.69 11.00 10.53
C ASN A 33 -6.49 11.56 9.33
N GLY A 34 -7.72 11.09 9.09
CA GLY A 34 -8.55 11.52 7.96
C GLY A 34 -7.93 11.17 6.60
N ILE A 35 -7.17 10.07 6.52
CA ILE A 35 -6.52 9.61 5.29
C ILE A 35 -7.39 8.51 4.67
N HIS A 36 -7.86 8.75 3.46
CA HIS A 36 -8.64 7.80 2.68
C HIS A 36 -7.80 6.58 2.28
N CYS A 37 -8.29 5.38 2.59
CA CYS A 37 -7.64 4.12 2.25
C CYS A 37 -8.17 3.57 0.93
N ILE A 38 -7.29 3.30 -0.02
CA ILE A 38 -7.61 2.66 -1.30
C ILE A 38 -6.88 1.32 -1.33
N TYR A 39 -7.60 0.22 -1.58
CA TYR A 39 -6.99 -1.10 -1.51
C TYR A 39 -7.69 -2.12 -2.44
N GLY A 40 -7.17 -3.34 -2.46
CA GLY A 40 -7.61 -4.40 -3.37
C GLY A 40 -8.93 -5.10 -3.01
N ALA A 41 -9.73 -4.54 -2.11
CA ALA A 41 -11.06 -5.00 -1.69
C ALA A 41 -11.14 -6.38 -1.01
N GLY A 42 -10.03 -7.08 -0.74
CA GLY A 42 -10.07 -8.41 -0.11
C GLY A 42 -10.63 -8.39 1.32
N SER A 43 -11.28 -9.51 1.70
CA SER A 43 -11.96 -9.66 3.00
C SER A 43 -11.14 -10.41 4.06
N THR A 44 -10.03 -11.03 3.66
CA THR A 44 -9.21 -11.91 4.51
C THR A 44 -7.77 -11.43 4.64
N GLY A 45 -7.01 -12.03 5.55
CA GLY A 45 -5.61 -11.70 5.77
C GLY A 45 -5.39 -10.25 6.19
N LEU A 46 -4.31 -9.65 5.71
CA LEU A 46 -3.98 -8.24 5.97
C LEU A 46 -5.00 -7.30 5.33
N MET A 47 -5.54 -7.64 4.14
CA MET A 47 -6.58 -6.83 3.48
C MET A 47 -7.82 -6.71 4.38
N GLY A 48 -8.31 -7.82 4.93
CA GLY A 48 -9.43 -7.82 5.87
C GLY A 48 -9.11 -7.08 7.16
N GLY A 49 -7.90 -7.28 7.72
CA GLY A 49 -7.43 -6.56 8.90
C GLY A 49 -7.42 -5.04 8.68
N LEU A 50 -6.85 -4.58 7.56
CA LEU A 50 -6.80 -3.17 7.16
C LEU A 50 -8.19 -2.57 7.05
N ALA A 51 -9.08 -3.21 6.27
CA ALA A 51 -10.44 -2.73 6.08
C ALA A 51 -11.21 -2.64 7.39
N ASN A 52 -11.17 -3.69 8.22
CA ASN A 52 -11.78 -3.70 9.56
C ASN A 52 -11.19 -2.60 10.46
N GLY A 53 -9.89 -2.33 10.34
CA GLY A 53 -9.23 -1.24 11.06
C GLY A 53 -9.81 0.12 10.70
N VAL A 54 -9.89 0.46 9.40
CA VAL A 54 -10.47 1.72 8.90
C VAL A 54 -11.93 1.86 9.32
N LEU A 55 -12.74 0.84 9.04
CA LEU A 55 -14.18 0.84 9.32
C LEU A 55 -14.49 0.98 10.82
N SER A 56 -13.66 0.39 11.69
CA SER A 56 -13.83 0.51 13.16
C SER A 56 -13.70 1.93 13.70
N GLN A 57 -13.16 2.85 12.93
CA GLN A 57 -12.99 4.27 13.26
C GLN A 57 -13.83 5.18 12.34
N ASN A 58 -14.82 4.62 11.62
CA ASN A 58 -15.63 5.33 10.62
C ASN A 58 -14.79 6.08 9.57
N GLY A 59 -13.64 5.52 9.19
CA GLY A 59 -12.75 6.11 8.19
C GLY A 59 -13.23 5.84 6.76
N GLU A 60 -12.70 6.62 5.82
CA GLU A 60 -12.97 6.47 4.40
C GLU A 60 -12.14 5.34 3.80
N ILE A 61 -12.79 4.41 3.09
CA ILE A 61 -12.14 3.28 2.42
C ILE A 61 -12.86 2.94 1.11
N THR A 62 -12.05 2.76 0.05
CA THR A 62 -12.52 2.30 -1.26
C THR A 62 -11.82 1.00 -1.63
N GLY A 63 -12.59 -0.01 -1.95
CA GLY A 63 -12.10 -1.25 -2.56
C GLY A 63 -12.13 -1.16 -4.07
N ILE A 64 -11.08 -1.62 -4.75
CA ILE A 64 -11.05 -1.72 -6.22
C ILE A 64 -10.77 -3.17 -6.59
N ILE A 65 -11.69 -3.78 -7.35
CA ILE A 65 -11.66 -5.21 -7.64
C ILE A 65 -12.10 -5.51 -9.09
N PRO A 66 -11.44 -6.42 -9.79
CA PRO A 66 -11.92 -6.91 -11.07
C PRO A 66 -13.23 -7.69 -10.91
N ARG A 67 -14.14 -7.54 -11.85
CA ARG A 67 -15.45 -8.19 -11.85
C ARG A 67 -15.36 -9.70 -11.58
N PHE A 68 -14.46 -10.42 -12.26
CA PHE A 68 -14.28 -11.86 -12.11
C PHE A 68 -13.88 -12.29 -10.68
N MET A 69 -13.21 -11.42 -9.92
CA MET A 69 -12.85 -11.69 -8.51
C MET A 69 -14.04 -11.41 -7.58
N CYS A 70 -14.84 -10.40 -7.90
CA CYS A 70 -16.07 -10.10 -7.16
C CYS A 70 -17.09 -11.24 -7.29
N GLU A 71 -17.23 -11.82 -8.48
CA GLU A 71 -18.10 -12.98 -8.73
C GLU A 71 -17.71 -14.23 -7.92
N ARG A 72 -16.46 -14.30 -7.44
CA ARG A 72 -15.97 -15.34 -6.54
C ARG A 72 -16.12 -15.00 -5.06
N GLU A 73 -16.84 -13.92 -4.74
CA GLU A 73 -17.08 -13.44 -3.37
C GLU A 73 -15.79 -13.17 -2.57
N TRP A 74 -14.73 -12.73 -3.26
CA TRP A 74 -13.44 -12.42 -2.61
C TRP A 74 -13.40 -11.03 -1.98
N ASN A 75 -14.39 -10.20 -2.26
CA ASN A 75 -14.47 -8.83 -1.74
C ASN A 75 -15.02 -8.77 -0.32
N HIS A 76 -14.63 -7.73 0.39
CA HIS A 76 -15.16 -7.39 1.70
C HIS A 76 -16.57 -6.80 1.56
N THR A 77 -17.58 -7.45 2.20
CA THR A 77 -19.01 -7.08 2.05
C THR A 77 -19.40 -5.81 2.80
N GLY A 78 -18.59 -5.35 3.76
CA GLY A 78 -18.87 -4.15 4.58
C GLY A 78 -18.29 -2.85 4.04
N LEU A 79 -17.76 -2.82 2.80
CA LEU A 79 -17.20 -1.59 2.24
C LEU A 79 -18.28 -0.58 1.86
N PRO A 80 -18.12 0.71 2.23
CA PRO A 80 -19.01 1.77 1.79
C PRO A 80 -18.87 2.08 0.29
N GLU A 81 -17.69 1.86 -0.27
CA GLU A 81 -17.41 2.05 -1.69
C GLU A 81 -16.63 0.88 -2.28
N LEU A 82 -17.19 0.27 -3.34
CA LEU A 82 -16.57 -0.80 -4.10
C LEU A 82 -16.62 -0.45 -5.59
N ILE A 83 -15.44 -0.28 -6.19
CA ILE A 83 -15.31 0.01 -7.62
C ILE A 83 -14.94 -1.29 -8.34
N MET A 84 -15.81 -1.71 -9.25
CA MET A 84 -15.53 -2.84 -10.11
C MET A 84 -14.89 -2.37 -11.42
N VAL A 85 -13.84 -3.09 -11.82
CA VAL A 85 -13.09 -2.86 -13.07
C VAL A 85 -13.08 -4.14 -13.92
N GLU A 86 -12.69 -4.05 -15.18
CA GLU A 86 -12.69 -5.21 -16.08
C GLU A 86 -11.37 -5.97 -16.02
N THR A 87 -10.24 -5.28 -15.81
CA THR A 87 -8.90 -5.90 -15.86
C THR A 87 -8.06 -5.64 -14.62
N MET A 88 -7.04 -6.47 -14.43
CA MET A 88 -6.03 -6.22 -13.38
C MET A 88 -5.22 -4.94 -13.65
N HIS A 89 -5.01 -4.57 -14.91
CA HIS A 89 -4.31 -3.33 -15.26
C HIS A 89 -5.12 -2.10 -14.83
N GLU A 90 -6.43 -2.06 -15.19
CA GLU A 90 -7.32 -0.99 -14.73
C GLU A 90 -7.37 -0.87 -13.22
N ARG A 91 -7.38 -2.00 -12.50
CA ARG A 91 -7.36 -2.02 -11.04
C ARG A 91 -6.13 -1.30 -10.51
N LYS A 92 -4.94 -1.72 -10.90
CA LYS A 92 -3.67 -1.18 -10.40
C LYS A 92 -3.51 0.29 -10.78
N GLU A 93 -3.84 0.63 -12.03
CA GLU A 93 -3.82 2.00 -12.51
C GLU A 93 -4.75 2.91 -11.69
N LEU A 94 -5.99 2.48 -11.46
CA LEU A 94 -6.97 3.26 -10.72
C LEU A 94 -6.59 3.41 -9.24
N MET A 95 -6.02 2.36 -8.63
CA MET A 95 -5.54 2.41 -7.25
C MET A 95 -4.46 3.48 -7.08
N LEU A 96 -3.45 3.52 -7.95
CA LEU A 96 -2.38 4.52 -7.89
C LEU A 96 -2.85 5.92 -8.27
N LYS A 97 -3.67 6.06 -9.31
CA LYS A 97 -4.20 7.37 -9.74
C LYS A 97 -5.02 8.09 -8.68
N LYS A 98 -5.68 7.35 -7.80
CA LYS A 98 -6.50 7.91 -6.72
C LYS A 98 -5.69 8.22 -5.46
N ALA A 99 -4.40 7.88 -5.40
CA ALA A 99 -3.60 7.91 -4.18
C ALA A 99 -2.51 9.00 -4.20
N ASP A 100 -2.36 9.69 -3.08
CA ASP A 100 -1.27 10.63 -2.80
C ASP A 100 0.00 9.92 -2.26
N ALA A 101 -0.09 8.64 -1.94
CA ALA A 101 1.05 7.79 -1.57
C ALA A 101 0.70 6.31 -1.79
N ALA A 102 1.72 5.46 -1.97
CA ALA A 102 1.57 4.01 -1.95
C ALA A 102 2.24 3.42 -0.70
N ILE A 103 1.62 2.41 -0.10
CA ILE A 103 2.12 1.69 1.08
C ILE A 103 2.09 0.20 0.76
N ALA A 104 3.23 -0.48 0.90
CA ALA A 104 3.32 -1.92 0.81
C ALA A 104 3.49 -2.53 2.21
N LEU A 105 2.50 -3.28 2.67
CA LEU A 105 2.58 -4.14 3.85
C LEU A 105 3.04 -5.55 3.42
N PRO A 106 3.45 -6.41 4.35
CA PRO A 106 3.80 -7.79 4.02
C PRO A 106 2.75 -8.50 3.16
N GLY A 107 3.21 -9.20 2.11
CA GLY A 107 2.32 -9.86 1.16
C GLY A 107 3.06 -10.82 0.23
N GLY A 108 2.31 -11.52 -0.61
CA GLY A 108 2.83 -12.48 -1.56
C GLY A 108 3.15 -11.88 -2.93
N ILE A 109 3.16 -12.75 -3.95
CA ILE A 109 3.55 -12.40 -5.31
C ILE A 109 2.75 -11.23 -5.90
N GLY A 110 1.44 -11.14 -5.61
CA GLY A 110 0.61 -10.01 -6.07
C GLY A 110 1.03 -8.70 -5.45
N THR A 111 1.36 -8.70 -4.15
CA THR A 111 1.86 -7.50 -3.45
C THR A 111 3.23 -7.07 -3.97
N PHE A 112 4.12 -8.03 -4.26
CA PHE A 112 5.43 -7.74 -4.86
C PHE A 112 5.29 -7.15 -6.26
N GLU A 113 4.41 -7.70 -7.07
CA GLU A 113 4.13 -7.23 -8.43
C GLU A 113 3.59 -5.80 -8.41
N GLU A 114 2.59 -5.51 -7.56
CA GLU A 114 2.02 -4.18 -7.37
C GLU A 114 3.07 -3.16 -6.87
N LEU A 115 3.91 -3.54 -5.91
CA LEU A 115 4.98 -2.69 -5.38
C LEU A 115 6.03 -2.37 -6.44
N VAL A 116 6.53 -3.39 -7.16
CA VAL A 116 7.58 -3.20 -8.19
C VAL A 116 7.03 -2.39 -9.37
N GLU A 117 5.76 -2.57 -9.74
CA GLU A 117 5.11 -1.73 -10.74
C GLU A 117 5.03 -0.27 -10.27
N ALA A 118 4.61 -0.01 -9.02
CA ALA A 118 4.55 1.35 -8.45
C ALA A 118 5.94 2.03 -8.45
N ILE A 119 7.00 1.31 -8.08
CA ILE A 119 8.38 1.79 -8.13
C ILE A 119 8.78 2.10 -9.57
N THR A 120 8.44 1.22 -10.51
CA THR A 120 8.71 1.43 -11.94
C THR A 120 7.99 2.67 -12.46
N TRP A 121 6.72 2.86 -12.13
CA TRP A 121 5.97 4.05 -12.54
C TRP A 121 6.55 5.32 -11.94
N ARG A 122 7.04 5.26 -10.70
CA ARG A 122 7.72 6.40 -10.10
C ARG A 122 9.03 6.74 -10.82
N LYS A 123 9.84 5.74 -11.19
CA LYS A 123 11.05 5.93 -12.00
C LYS A 123 10.74 6.56 -13.36
N LEU A 124 9.63 6.19 -13.98
CA LEU A 124 9.19 6.70 -15.29
C LEU A 124 8.44 8.05 -15.20
N GLY A 125 8.22 8.60 -14.01
CA GLY A 125 7.47 9.84 -13.81
C GLY A 125 5.96 9.72 -14.02
N LEU A 126 5.43 8.50 -14.08
CA LEU A 126 3.98 8.22 -14.18
C LEU A 126 3.27 8.27 -12.84
N PHE A 127 4.01 8.12 -11.75
CA PHE A 127 3.56 8.27 -10.36
C PHE A 127 4.63 9.03 -9.57
N ASN A 128 4.33 10.23 -9.10
CA ASN A 128 5.34 11.09 -8.47
C ASN A 128 5.22 11.15 -6.94
N ASN A 129 4.28 10.40 -6.37
CA ASN A 129 3.99 10.40 -4.95
C ASN A 129 4.89 9.40 -4.19
N PRO A 130 5.08 9.55 -2.87
CA PRO A 130 5.95 8.67 -2.08
C PRO A 130 5.44 7.23 -2.04
N ILE A 131 6.40 6.30 -1.96
CA ILE A 131 6.16 4.87 -1.77
C ILE A 131 6.81 4.46 -0.45
N TYR A 132 6.04 3.83 0.44
CA TYR A 132 6.50 3.32 1.73
C TYR A 132 6.47 1.79 1.73
N ILE A 133 7.56 1.16 2.18
CA ILE A 133 7.66 -0.29 2.38
C ILE A 133 7.72 -0.54 3.88
N VAL A 134 6.68 -1.15 4.45
CA VAL A 134 6.64 -1.50 5.87
C VAL A 134 7.34 -2.84 6.08
N ASN A 135 8.58 -2.78 6.57
CA ASN A 135 9.50 -3.91 6.73
C ASN A 135 9.37 -4.58 8.10
N SER A 136 8.17 -4.68 8.61
CA SER A 136 7.91 -5.27 9.93
C SER A 136 8.45 -6.70 10.02
N ASN A 137 9.17 -7.01 11.09
CA ASN A 137 9.90 -8.28 11.29
C ASN A 137 10.88 -8.64 10.15
N ASP A 138 11.50 -7.62 9.55
CA ASP A 138 12.45 -7.79 8.42
C ASP A 138 11.87 -8.56 7.22
N TYR A 139 10.54 -8.53 7.04
CA TYR A 139 9.85 -9.28 5.99
C TYR A 139 10.36 -8.92 4.58
N TYR A 140 10.61 -7.64 4.31
CA TYR A 140 11.08 -7.16 3.02
C TYR A 140 12.61 -7.15 2.88
N ARG A 141 13.38 -7.53 3.91
CA ARG A 141 14.84 -7.55 3.84
C ARG A 141 15.38 -8.26 2.58
N PRO A 142 14.91 -9.47 2.20
CA PRO A 142 15.41 -10.16 1.01
C PRO A 142 15.14 -9.39 -0.30
N LEU A 143 14.00 -8.69 -0.40
CA LEU A 143 13.68 -7.86 -1.57
C LEU A 143 14.58 -6.61 -1.61
N ILE A 144 14.76 -5.95 -0.48
CA ILE A 144 15.64 -4.77 -0.35
C ILE A 144 17.07 -5.15 -0.71
N ASP A 145 17.57 -6.28 -0.24
CA ASP A 145 18.91 -6.79 -0.55
C ASP A 145 19.04 -7.11 -2.04
N MET A 146 17.99 -7.64 -2.69
CA MET A 146 17.98 -7.87 -4.13
C MET A 146 18.02 -6.57 -4.93
N LEU A 147 17.29 -5.53 -4.50
CA LEU A 147 17.33 -4.21 -5.14
C LEU A 147 18.72 -3.54 -4.98
N ASN A 148 19.31 -3.63 -3.79
CA ASN A 148 20.67 -3.16 -3.55
C ASN A 148 21.69 -3.90 -4.44
N LYS A 149 21.54 -5.22 -4.59
CA LYS A 149 22.39 -6.02 -5.49
C LYS A 149 22.23 -5.56 -6.93
N ALA A 150 21.03 -5.23 -7.38
CA ALA A 150 20.80 -4.72 -8.74
C ALA A 150 21.57 -3.41 -9.01
N VAL A 151 21.71 -2.55 -8.00
CA VAL A 151 22.57 -1.35 -8.09
C VAL A 151 24.06 -1.73 -8.17
N VAL A 152 24.53 -2.61 -7.29
CA VAL A 152 25.92 -3.08 -7.29
C VAL A 152 26.32 -3.71 -8.63
N GLU A 153 25.43 -4.50 -9.22
CA GLU A 153 25.61 -5.16 -10.53
C GLU A 153 25.27 -4.23 -11.72
N LYS A 154 24.94 -2.97 -11.49
CA LYS A 154 24.63 -1.94 -12.50
C LYS A 154 23.38 -2.23 -13.37
N PHE A 155 22.41 -2.95 -12.85
CA PHE A 155 21.05 -3.08 -13.42
C PHE A 155 20.13 -1.94 -13.02
N MET A 156 20.50 -1.19 -11.96
CA MET A 156 19.81 -0.02 -11.46
C MET A 156 20.84 1.07 -11.10
N GLU A 157 20.43 2.34 -11.15
CA GLU A 157 21.23 3.46 -10.70
C GLU A 157 21.11 3.61 -9.16
N GLU A 158 22.11 4.24 -8.53
CA GLU A 158 22.11 4.47 -7.08
C GLU A 158 20.95 5.38 -6.65
N GLU A 159 20.60 6.36 -7.48
CA GLU A 159 19.47 7.27 -7.30
C GLU A 159 18.12 6.55 -7.25
N ASP A 160 18.00 5.38 -7.90
CA ASP A 160 16.78 4.57 -7.89
C ASP A 160 16.40 4.12 -6.46
N LEU A 161 17.36 4.01 -5.54
CA LEU A 161 17.11 3.67 -4.14
C LEU A 161 16.31 4.74 -3.40
N ASN A 162 16.20 5.95 -3.95
CA ASN A 162 15.37 7.04 -3.42
C ASN A 162 13.90 6.97 -3.88
N LEU A 163 13.54 5.99 -4.72
CA LEU A 163 12.17 5.82 -5.23
C LEU A 163 11.21 5.30 -4.16
N TRP A 164 11.69 4.76 -3.05
CA TRP A 164 10.87 4.30 -1.93
C TRP A 164 11.54 4.64 -0.59
N LYS A 165 10.75 4.57 0.45
CA LYS A 165 11.21 4.69 1.84
C LYS A 165 10.86 3.39 2.57
N VAL A 166 11.84 2.78 3.22
CA VAL A 166 11.61 1.66 4.13
C VAL A 166 11.32 2.20 5.51
N VAL A 167 10.31 1.64 6.18
CA VAL A 167 9.92 1.93 7.57
C VAL A 167 9.70 0.61 8.31
N ASP A 168 10.02 0.56 9.59
CA ASP A 168 9.99 -0.70 10.33
C ASP A 168 8.61 -1.02 10.94
N ASP A 169 7.82 0.02 11.25
CA ASP A 169 6.52 -0.14 11.90
C ASP A 169 5.52 0.95 11.51
N GLU A 170 4.33 0.88 12.11
CA GLU A 170 3.25 1.84 11.89
C GLU A 170 3.57 3.25 12.41
N ASP A 171 4.33 3.38 13.48
CA ASP A 171 4.65 4.68 14.07
C ASP A 171 5.63 5.45 13.17
N GLU A 172 6.69 4.78 12.69
CA GLU A 172 7.61 5.34 11.71
C GLU A 172 6.91 5.68 10.39
N LEU A 173 6.00 4.82 9.91
CA LEU A 173 5.20 5.10 8.72
C LEU A 173 4.44 6.43 8.85
N PHE A 174 3.75 6.63 9.97
CA PHE A 174 2.96 7.85 10.16
C PHE A 174 3.82 9.09 10.44
N ASP A 175 5.02 8.93 10.99
CA ASP A 175 6.02 10.00 11.10
C ASP A 175 6.49 10.45 9.72
N GLU A 176 6.79 9.54 8.80
CA GLU A 176 7.19 9.86 7.43
C GLU A 176 6.04 10.52 6.64
N ILE A 177 4.80 10.04 6.78
CA ILE A 177 3.61 10.65 6.18
C ILE A 177 3.46 12.11 6.67
N ARG A 178 3.65 12.38 7.97
CA ARG A 178 3.56 13.73 8.55
C ARG A 178 4.67 14.66 8.04
N LYS A 179 5.92 14.17 7.97
CA LYS A 179 7.08 14.92 7.43
C LYS A 179 6.84 15.33 5.99
N HIS A 180 6.39 14.41 5.14
CA HIS A 180 6.08 14.71 3.74
C HIS A 180 5.02 15.80 3.61
N THR A 181 4.00 15.76 4.44
CA THR A 181 2.93 16.77 4.47
C THR A 181 3.44 18.15 4.89
N SER A 182 4.40 18.23 5.81
CA SER A 182 4.97 19.51 6.30
C SER A 182 5.90 20.15 5.27
N THR A 183 6.68 19.37 4.53
CA THR A 183 7.62 19.85 3.50
C THR A 183 6.88 20.49 2.32
N CYS A 184 5.72 19.95 1.91
CA CYS A 184 4.90 20.53 0.85
C CYS A 184 4.29 21.91 1.19
N ARG A 185 4.16 22.25 2.48
CA ARG A 185 3.64 23.56 2.91
C ARG A 185 4.66 24.70 2.85
N ILE A 186 5.95 24.37 2.77
CA ILE A 186 7.03 25.37 2.76
C ILE A 186 7.33 25.85 1.33
N ILE A 187 6.91 25.09 0.31
CA ILE A 187 7.21 25.30 -1.11
C ILE A 187 6.00 25.92 -1.86
N SER A 188 4.83 25.99 -1.24
CA SER A 188 3.60 26.59 -1.76
C SER A 188 3.38 27.99 -1.16
#